data_7d16cd366c47b422f0088192ab1ba16b
#
_entry.id   7d16cd366c47b422f0088192ab1ba16b
#
_cell.length_a   1.000
_cell.length_b   1.000
_cell.length_c   1.000
_cell.angle_alpha   90.00
_cell.angle_beta   90.00
_cell.angle_gamma   90.00
#
_symmetry.space_group_name_H-M   'P 1'
#
loop_
_entity.id
_entity.type
_entity.pdbx_description
1 polymer ?
#
loop_
_entity_poly.entity_id
_entity_poly.type
_entity_poly.pdbx_seq_one_letter_code
_entity_poly.pdbx_strand_id
1 'polypeptide(L)'
;MKKKISKVLTYKRGNLWAYRFEAAAIDGKRKWITKSGFKNQSEAYEAGMVAFTQYKQTGKNFVPSNISVSDYMNYWIDNYCKINLKANTVSSYKKRIELYIKPAIGSYYLKDIEAHILQELINNLFNTGMSRNSLGNIKGILTKSFAYAKTTARFINDDPAA
;
A
#
# COMPACT_ATOMS: atom_id res chain seq x y z
N MET A 1 -9.99 -14.53 38.77
CA MET A 1 -9.84 -13.33 37.89
C MET A 1 -8.91 -13.67 36.76
N LYS A 2 -9.42 -13.74 35.53
CA LYS A 2 -8.55 -13.89 34.35
C LYS A 2 -7.80 -12.58 34.15
N LYS A 3 -6.47 -12.59 34.32
CA LYS A 3 -5.58 -11.47 33.98
C LYS A 3 -5.90 -11.05 32.55
N LYS A 4 -6.35 -9.81 32.36
CA LYS A 4 -6.49 -9.20 31.05
C LYS A 4 -5.09 -9.09 30.46
N ILE A 5 -4.69 -10.09 29.68
CA ILE A 5 -3.39 -10.10 28.98
C ILE A 5 -3.42 -8.91 28.03
N SER A 6 -2.47 -8.00 28.20
CA SER A 6 -2.23 -6.94 27.25
C SER A 6 -2.06 -7.58 25.87
N LYS A 7 -2.95 -7.22 24.92
CA LYS A 7 -2.99 -7.86 23.60
C LYS A 7 -1.76 -7.52 22.77
N VAL A 8 -1.11 -6.42 23.07
CA VAL A 8 0.14 -5.96 22.47
C VAL A 8 1.24 -6.01 23.52
N LEU A 9 2.30 -6.72 23.21
CA LEU A 9 3.49 -6.86 24.05
C LEU A 9 4.64 -6.06 23.42
N THR A 10 5.38 -5.33 24.25
CA THR A 10 6.61 -4.65 23.86
C THR A 10 7.81 -5.31 24.53
N TYR A 11 8.91 -5.38 23.82
CA TYR A 11 10.16 -5.94 24.34
C TYR A 11 11.38 -5.28 23.68
N LYS A 12 12.50 -5.33 24.36
CA LYS A 12 13.76 -4.78 23.86
C LYS A 12 14.47 -5.81 22.98
N ARG A 13 14.97 -5.35 21.83
CA ARG A 13 15.75 -6.14 20.89
C ARG A 13 17.04 -5.38 20.57
N GLY A 14 18.12 -5.72 21.26
CA GLY A 14 19.35 -4.93 21.23
C GLY A 14 19.11 -3.53 21.81
N ASN A 15 19.46 -2.50 21.07
CA ASN A 15 19.27 -1.10 21.45
C ASN A 15 17.91 -0.52 21.04
N LEU A 16 17.08 -1.31 20.36
CA LEU A 16 15.78 -0.88 19.85
C LEU A 16 14.65 -1.63 20.53
N TRP A 17 13.45 -1.07 20.45
CA TRP A 17 12.23 -1.67 20.95
C TRP A 17 11.44 -2.33 19.81
N ALA A 18 10.66 -3.33 20.18
CA ALA A 18 9.78 -4.07 19.28
C ALA A 18 8.42 -4.26 19.95
N TYR A 19 7.38 -4.40 19.11
CA TYR A 19 6.09 -4.91 19.56
C TYR A 19 5.80 -6.27 18.94
N ARG A 20 4.93 -7.02 19.58
CA ARG A 20 4.30 -8.21 19.04
C ARG A 20 2.89 -8.39 19.57
N PHE A 21 2.03 -9.00 18.77
CA PHE A 21 0.73 -9.48 19.21
C PHE A 21 0.38 -10.80 18.51
N GLU A 22 -0.50 -11.56 19.13
CA GLU A 22 -0.93 -12.85 18.60
C GLU A 22 -1.95 -12.64 17.46
N ALA A 23 -1.67 -13.24 16.30
CA ALA A 23 -2.57 -13.32 15.16
C ALA A 23 -3.38 -14.61 15.18
N ALA A 24 -4.32 -14.75 14.23
CA ALA A 24 -5.05 -15.99 14.05
C ALA A 24 -4.09 -17.17 13.83
N ALA A 25 -4.37 -18.29 14.48
CA ALA A 25 -3.59 -19.50 14.32
C ALA A 25 -3.69 -20.02 12.87
N ILE A 26 -2.59 -20.56 12.36
CA ILE A 26 -2.54 -21.23 11.06
C ILE A 26 -2.17 -22.69 11.33
N ASP A 27 -2.95 -23.64 10.81
CA ASP A 27 -2.78 -25.08 11.04
C ASP A 27 -2.66 -25.45 12.53
N GLY A 28 -3.46 -24.78 13.37
CA GLY A 28 -3.44 -24.97 14.83
C GLY A 28 -2.21 -24.41 15.55
N LYS A 29 -1.29 -23.77 14.83
CA LYS A 29 -0.08 -23.15 15.39
C LYS A 29 -0.27 -21.67 15.63
N ARG A 30 0.18 -21.19 16.81
CA ARG A 30 0.18 -19.77 17.15
C ARG A 30 1.05 -18.97 16.18
N LYS A 31 0.51 -17.89 15.68
CA LYS A 31 1.26 -16.94 14.84
C LYS A 31 1.37 -15.59 15.52
N TRP A 32 2.57 -15.04 15.51
CA TRP A 32 2.86 -13.74 16.08
C TRP A 32 3.18 -12.72 14.98
N ILE A 33 2.59 -11.54 15.09
CA ILE A 33 2.95 -10.38 14.28
C ILE A 33 3.91 -9.55 15.10
N THR A 34 5.11 -9.33 14.57
CA THR A 34 6.21 -8.65 15.25
C THR A 34 6.80 -7.58 14.36
N LYS A 35 7.11 -6.41 14.94
CA LYS A 35 7.87 -5.34 14.28
C LYS A 35 8.83 -4.71 15.26
N SER A 36 10.05 -4.45 14.83
CA SER A 36 11.13 -3.81 15.59
C SER A 36 11.58 -2.52 14.91
N GLY A 37 12.48 -1.78 15.57
CA GLY A 37 13.05 -0.55 15.03
C GLY A 37 12.58 0.73 15.71
N PHE A 38 11.91 0.62 16.87
CA PHE A 38 11.43 1.76 17.63
C PHE A 38 12.48 2.24 18.65
N LYS A 39 12.55 3.55 18.85
CA LYS A 39 13.56 4.15 19.73
C LYS A 39 13.26 3.92 21.22
N ASN A 40 11.99 3.88 21.57
CA ASN A 40 11.55 3.71 22.96
C ASN A 40 10.32 2.79 23.05
N GLN A 41 9.99 2.40 24.28
CA GLN A 41 8.88 1.48 24.54
C GLN A 41 7.51 2.07 24.19
N SER A 42 7.31 3.37 24.44
CA SER A 42 6.05 4.06 24.18
C SER A 42 5.73 4.07 22.68
N GLU A 43 6.73 4.41 21.86
CA GLU A 43 6.62 4.40 20.40
C GLU A 43 6.29 3.00 19.86
N ALA A 44 6.97 1.97 20.38
CA ALA A 44 6.70 0.59 20.05
C ALA A 44 5.27 0.17 20.43
N TYR A 45 4.81 0.56 21.61
CA TYR A 45 3.47 0.24 22.09
C TYR A 45 2.38 0.92 21.27
N GLU A 46 2.52 2.21 20.99
CA GLU A 46 1.56 2.98 20.17
C GLU A 46 1.46 2.39 18.74
N ALA A 47 2.60 2.12 18.12
CA ALA A 47 2.64 1.47 16.80
C ALA A 47 2.01 0.07 16.83
N GLY A 48 2.24 -0.68 17.89
CA GLY A 48 1.66 -2.00 18.10
C GLY A 48 0.14 -1.95 18.28
N MET A 49 -0.37 -0.96 19.00
CA MET A 49 -1.81 -0.75 19.21
C MET A 49 -2.52 -0.38 17.90
N VAL A 50 -1.91 0.48 17.09
CA VAL A 50 -2.44 0.81 15.76
C VAL A 50 -2.49 -0.43 14.88
N ALA A 51 -1.40 -1.18 14.80
CA ALA A 51 -1.32 -2.42 14.01
C ALA A 51 -2.32 -3.48 14.48
N PHE A 52 -2.50 -3.63 15.79
CA PHE A 52 -3.46 -4.56 16.37
C PHE A 52 -4.92 -4.17 16.06
N THR A 53 -5.23 -2.88 16.14
CA THR A 53 -6.57 -2.36 15.82
C THR A 53 -6.91 -2.60 14.34
N GLN A 54 -5.96 -2.31 13.46
CA GLN A 54 -6.10 -2.59 12.02
C GLN A 54 -6.27 -4.08 11.74
N TYR A 55 -5.47 -4.92 12.40
CA TYR A 55 -5.60 -6.37 12.28
C TYR A 55 -6.99 -6.87 12.71
N LYS A 56 -7.53 -6.35 13.81
CA LYS A 56 -8.88 -6.70 14.27
C LYS A 56 -9.97 -6.30 13.29
N GLN A 57 -9.82 -5.17 12.62
CA GLN A 57 -10.81 -4.65 11.67
C GLN A 57 -10.74 -5.39 10.32
N THR A 58 -9.57 -5.78 9.87
CA THR A 58 -9.35 -6.28 8.51
C THR A 58 -8.97 -7.75 8.46
N GLY A 59 -8.63 -8.38 9.59
CA GLY A 59 -8.08 -9.73 9.66
C GLY A 59 -6.65 -9.83 9.08
N LYS A 60 -6.05 -8.71 8.68
CA LYS A 60 -4.71 -8.63 8.12
C LYS A 60 -3.87 -7.64 8.92
N ASN A 61 -2.59 -7.95 9.04
CA ASN A 61 -1.63 -6.97 9.51
C ASN A 61 -1.42 -5.97 8.36
N PHE A 62 -2.08 -4.84 8.46
CA PHE A 62 -1.81 -3.74 7.56
C PHE A 62 -0.54 -3.03 8.00
N VAL A 63 0.57 -3.49 7.49
CA VAL A 63 1.76 -2.66 7.39
C VAL A 63 1.60 -1.91 6.07
N PRO A 64 1.61 -0.57 6.04
CA PRO A 64 1.75 0.16 4.79
C PRO A 64 2.95 -0.44 4.08
N SER A 65 2.69 -1.10 2.98
CA SER A 65 3.73 -1.82 2.25
C SER A 65 4.74 -0.78 1.78
N ASN A 66 6.03 -0.98 2.08
CA ASN A 66 7.10 -0.20 1.49
C ASN A 66 7.29 -0.57 0.00
N ILE A 67 6.20 -0.88 -0.67
CA ILE A 67 6.19 -1.16 -2.09
C ILE A 67 6.33 0.16 -2.87
N SER A 68 7.18 0.17 -3.88
CA SER A 68 7.26 1.28 -4.81
C SER A 68 6.02 1.32 -5.70
N VAL A 69 5.70 2.50 -6.24
CA VAL A 69 4.64 2.63 -7.25
C VAL A 69 4.93 1.74 -8.45
N SER A 70 6.19 1.64 -8.87
CA SER A 70 6.63 0.77 -9.98
C SER A 70 6.25 -0.69 -9.74
N ASP A 71 6.62 -1.25 -8.58
CA ASP A 71 6.33 -2.65 -8.24
C ASP A 71 4.83 -2.88 -8.03
N TYR A 72 4.14 -1.89 -7.43
CA TYR A 72 2.70 -1.95 -7.28
C TYR A 72 1.96 -1.98 -8.62
N MET A 73 2.38 -1.18 -9.59
CA MET A 73 1.77 -1.20 -10.92
C MET A 73 1.94 -2.55 -11.62
N ASN A 74 3.09 -3.21 -11.48
CA ASN A 74 3.29 -4.58 -11.95
C ASN A 74 2.34 -5.55 -11.24
N TYR A 75 2.25 -5.46 -9.92
CA TYR A 75 1.33 -6.26 -9.13
C TYR A 75 -0.12 -6.08 -9.58
N TRP A 76 -0.57 -4.83 -9.78
CA TRP A 76 -1.93 -4.52 -10.23
C TRP A 76 -2.23 -5.07 -11.63
N ILE A 77 -1.29 -4.97 -12.56
CA ILE A 77 -1.41 -5.56 -13.91
C ILE A 77 -1.58 -7.08 -13.78
N ASP A 78 -0.75 -7.75 -13.00
CA ASP A 78 -0.75 -9.20 -12.90
C ASP A 78 -1.96 -9.76 -12.13
N ASN A 79 -2.38 -9.10 -11.06
CA ASN A 79 -3.42 -9.62 -10.17
C ASN A 79 -4.83 -9.08 -10.44
N TYR A 80 -4.96 -8.00 -11.20
CA TYR A 80 -6.24 -7.43 -11.57
C TYR A 80 -6.45 -7.34 -13.07
N CYS A 81 -5.57 -6.63 -13.79
CA CYS A 81 -5.82 -6.31 -15.19
C CYS A 81 -5.85 -7.53 -16.09
N LYS A 82 -4.90 -8.44 -15.94
CA LYS A 82 -4.83 -9.68 -16.75
C LYS A 82 -6.04 -10.59 -16.53
N ILE A 83 -6.64 -10.54 -15.34
CA ILE A 83 -7.78 -11.39 -14.98
C ILE A 83 -9.09 -10.77 -15.46
N ASN A 84 -9.24 -9.44 -15.34
CA ASN A 84 -10.51 -8.75 -15.51
C ASN A 84 -10.65 -7.98 -16.82
N LEU A 85 -9.56 -7.73 -17.55
CA LEU A 85 -9.55 -6.90 -18.74
C LEU A 85 -9.13 -7.69 -19.99
N LYS A 86 -9.57 -7.20 -21.15
CA LYS A 86 -9.16 -7.76 -22.44
C LYS A 86 -7.66 -7.54 -22.70
N ALA A 87 -7.02 -8.48 -23.39
CA ALA A 87 -5.57 -8.46 -23.67
C ALA A 87 -5.09 -7.13 -24.28
N ASN A 88 -5.84 -6.56 -25.22
CA ASN A 88 -5.51 -5.27 -25.82
C ASN A 88 -5.54 -4.12 -24.82
N THR A 89 -6.47 -4.13 -23.87
CA THR A 89 -6.55 -3.13 -22.80
C THR A 89 -5.37 -3.26 -21.85
N VAL A 90 -5.02 -4.48 -21.46
CA VAL A 90 -3.85 -4.77 -20.61
C VAL A 90 -2.57 -4.27 -21.29
N SER A 91 -2.37 -4.56 -22.54
CA SER A 91 -1.21 -4.11 -23.33
C SER A 91 -1.14 -2.58 -23.38
N SER A 92 -2.26 -1.93 -23.62
CA SER A 92 -2.38 -0.46 -23.63
C SER A 92 -2.05 0.16 -22.25
N TYR A 93 -2.54 -0.44 -21.18
CA TYR A 93 -2.25 0.00 -19.81
C TYR A 93 -0.76 -0.16 -19.46
N LYS A 94 -0.18 -1.33 -19.75
CA LYS A 94 1.25 -1.57 -19.57
C LYS A 94 2.10 -0.51 -20.26
N LYS A 95 1.81 -0.24 -21.54
CA LYS A 95 2.55 0.78 -22.31
C LYS A 95 2.49 2.16 -21.66
N ARG A 96 1.30 2.60 -21.22
CA ARG A 96 1.15 3.91 -20.57
C ARG A 96 1.82 3.97 -19.20
N ILE A 97 1.75 2.90 -18.44
CA ILE A 97 2.42 2.79 -17.14
C ILE A 97 3.93 2.90 -17.32
N GLU A 98 4.51 2.15 -18.25
CA GLU A 98 5.95 2.16 -18.50
C GLU A 98 6.46 3.51 -19.07
N LEU A 99 5.68 4.15 -19.94
CA LEU A 99 6.11 5.38 -20.60
C LEU A 99 5.88 6.65 -19.77
N TYR A 100 4.83 6.69 -18.96
CA TYR A 100 4.38 7.95 -18.33
C TYR A 100 4.28 7.90 -16.82
N ILE A 101 3.85 6.80 -16.23
CA ILE A 101 3.63 6.70 -14.78
C ILE A 101 4.91 6.34 -14.06
N LYS A 102 5.56 5.24 -14.43
CA LYS A 102 6.80 4.79 -13.77
C LYS A 102 7.94 5.78 -13.87
N PRO A 103 8.23 6.45 -15.00
CA PRO A 103 9.29 7.45 -15.05
C PRO A 103 9.06 8.65 -14.14
N ALA A 104 7.78 9.03 -13.92
CA ALA A 104 7.44 10.18 -13.10
C ALA A 104 7.36 9.87 -11.60
N ILE A 105 6.67 8.79 -11.22
CA ILE A 105 6.38 8.49 -9.81
C ILE A 105 6.75 7.05 -9.38
N GLY A 106 7.31 6.24 -10.27
CA GLY A 106 7.59 4.84 -10.00
C GLY A 106 8.56 4.57 -8.84
N SER A 107 9.47 5.50 -8.57
CA SER A 107 10.44 5.41 -7.46
C SER A 107 9.89 5.83 -6.10
N TYR A 108 8.72 6.45 -6.05
CA TYR A 108 8.07 6.80 -4.79
C TYR A 108 7.48 5.55 -4.12
N TYR A 109 7.43 5.57 -2.80
CA TYR A 109 6.61 4.59 -2.09
C TYR A 109 5.13 4.86 -2.34
N LEU A 110 4.36 3.80 -2.58
CA LEU A 110 2.93 3.91 -2.85
C LEU A 110 2.17 4.65 -1.74
N LYS A 111 2.55 4.39 -0.49
CA LYS A 111 1.97 5.01 0.71
C LYS A 111 2.22 6.52 0.83
N ASP A 112 3.24 7.03 0.16
CA ASP A 112 3.66 8.44 0.23
C ASP A 112 3.11 9.26 -0.94
N ILE A 113 2.34 8.65 -1.83
CA ILE A 113 1.67 9.37 -2.92
C ILE A 113 0.48 10.15 -2.36
N GLU A 114 0.51 11.45 -2.60
CA GLU A 114 -0.58 12.37 -2.28
C GLU A 114 -1.26 12.89 -3.55
N ALA A 115 -2.47 13.43 -3.40
CA ALA A 115 -3.26 13.92 -4.53
C ALA A 115 -2.52 14.98 -5.37
N HIS A 116 -1.76 15.86 -4.74
CA HIS A 116 -1.01 16.90 -5.45
C HIS A 116 0.07 16.31 -6.37
N ILE A 117 0.72 15.21 -5.98
CA ILE A 117 1.75 14.51 -6.79
C ILE A 117 1.11 13.97 -8.07
N LEU A 118 -0.08 13.38 -7.97
CA LEU A 118 -0.82 12.88 -9.13
C LEU A 118 -1.30 14.02 -10.03
N GLN A 119 -1.74 15.13 -9.43
CA GLN A 119 -2.14 16.31 -10.20
C GLN A 119 -0.94 16.93 -10.94
N GLU A 120 0.22 17.01 -10.29
CA GLU A 120 1.46 17.49 -10.92
C GLU A 120 1.88 16.59 -12.09
N LEU A 121 1.79 15.28 -11.96
CA LEU A 121 2.04 14.36 -13.06
C LEU A 121 1.15 14.66 -14.27
N ILE A 122 -0.15 14.83 -14.06
CA ILE A 122 -1.10 15.15 -15.16
C ILE A 122 -0.79 16.52 -15.78
N ASN A 123 -0.49 17.52 -14.96
CA ASN A 123 -0.13 18.87 -15.44
C ASN A 123 1.15 18.84 -16.29
N ASN A 124 2.16 18.11 -15.85
CA ASN A 124 3.42 17.98 -16.60
C ASN A 124 3.19 17.30 -17.94
N LEU A 125 2.40 16.23 -18.00
CA LEU A 125 2.05 15.56 -19.25
C LEU A 125 1.24 16.46 -20.19
N PHE A 126 0.32 17.26 -19.65
CA PHE A 126 -0.41 18.27 -20.43
C PHE A 126 0.55 19.29 -21.05
N ASN A 127 1.52 19.78 -20.28
CA ASN A 127 2.51 20.75 -20.76
C ASN A 127 3.43 20.20 -21.85
N THR A 128 3.61 18.89 -21.95
CA THR A 128 4.35 18.24 -23.07
C THR A 128 3.53 18.16 -24.36
N GLY A 129 2.30 18.66 -24.38
CA GLY A 129 1.42 18.62 -25.55
C GLY A 129 0.57 17.33 -25.67
N MET A 130 0.46 16.55 -24.60
CA MET A 130 -0.38 15.34 -24.60
C MET A 130 -1.85 15.70 -24.79
N SER A 131 -2.54 14.95 -25.64
CA SER A 131 -3.97 15.16 -25.90
C SER A 131 -4.83 14.89 -24.67
N ARG A 132 -5.95 15.61 -24.54
CA ARG A 132 -6.92 15.41 -23.42
C ARG A 132 -7.40 13.97 -23.32
N ASN A 133 -7.59 13.29 -24.45
CA ASN A 133 -8.00 11.88 -24.47
C ASN A 133 -6.92 10.96 -23.86
N SER A 134 -5.66 11.17 -24.22
CA SER A 134 -4.53 10.44 -23.65
C SER A 134 -4.36 10.68 -22.15
N LEU A 135 -4.51 11.95 -21.72
CA LEU A 135 -4.51 12.30 -20.29
C LEU A 135 -5.66 11.63 -19.53
N GLY A 136 -6.87 11.61 -20.12
CA GLY A 136 -8.02 10.91 -19.54
C GLY A 136 -7.76 9.42 -19.35
N ASN A 137 -7.09 8.78 -20.29
CA ASN A 137 -6.70 7.37 -20.16
C ASN A 137 -5.70 7.13 -19.03
N ILE A 138 -4.69 8.00 -18.88
CA ILE A 138 -3.71 7.93 -17.78
C ILE A 138 -4.39 8.18 -16.44
N LYS A 139 -5.23 9.21 -16.34
CA LYS A 139 -6.03 9.49 -15.15
C LYS A 139 -6.91 8.29 -14.78
N GLY A 140 -7.55 7.64 -15.77
CA GLY A 140 -8.36 6.44 -15.55
C GLY A 140 -7.55 5.26 -14.98
N ILE A 141 -6.30 5.07 -15.43
CA ILE A 141 -5.39 4.05 -14.88
C ILE A 141 -5.05 4.38 -13.41
N LEU A 142 -4.68 5.62 -13.11
CA LEU A 142 -4.38 6.07 -11.75
C LEU A 142 -5.58 5.87 -10.82
N THR A 143 -6.75 6.34 -11.20
CA THR A 143 -7.97 6.20 -10.40
C THR A 143 -8.29 4.73 -10.10
N LYS A 144 -8.26 3.86 -11.09
CA LYS A 144 -8.57 2.43 -10.91
C LYS A 144 -7.52 1.71 -10.08
N SER A 145 -6.24 1.98 -10.33
CA SER A 145 -5.15 1.31 -9.63
C SER A 145 -5.08 1.71 -8.16
N PHE A 146 -5.23 3.00 -7.84
CA PHE A 146 -5.21 3.46 -6.44
C PHE A 146 -6.47 3.06 -5.68
N ALA A 147 -7.64 3.06 -6.30
CA ALA A 147 -8.85 2.51 -5.69
C ALA A 147 -8.68 1.02 -5.34
N TYR A 148 -8.08 0.23 -6.23
CA TYR A 148 -7.75 -1.18 -5.96
C TYR A 148 -6.72 -1.33 -4.83
N ALA A 149 -5.70 -0.46 -4.79
CA ALA A 149 -4.70 -0.43 -3.72
C ALA A 149 -5.31 -0.21 -2.35
N LYS A 150 -6.33 0.66 -2.26
CA LYS A 150 -7.06 0.94 -1.02
C LYS A 150 -8.04 -0.17 -0.66
N THR A 151 -8.93 -0.53 -1.58
CA THR A 151 -10.10 -1.37 -1.27
C THR A 151 -9.81 -2.85 -1.26
N THR A 152 -9.04 -3.35 -2.20
CA THR A 152 -8.82 -4.78 -2.43
C THR A 152 -7.45 -5.25 -1.96
N ALA A 153 -6.40 -4.63 -2.45
CA ALA A 153 -5.03 -5.01 -2.10
C ALA A 153 -4.63 -4.56 -0.69
N ARG A 154 -5.27 -3.53 -0.15
CA ARG A 154 -5.00 -2.98 1.18
C ARG A 154 -3.55 -2.54 1.38
N PHE A 155 -2.94 -1.96 0.36
CA PHE A 155 -1.59 -1.41 0.43
C PHE A 155 -1.53 0.03 0.95
N ILE A 156 -2.64 0.75 0.84
CA ILE A 156 -2.79 2.13 1.32
C ILE A 156 -4.09 2.31 2.09
N ASN A 157 -4.13 3.30 2.98
CA ASN A 157 -5.33 3.65 3.77
C ASN A 157 -6.23 4.64 3.02
N ASP A 158 -5.63 5.59 2.32
CA ASP A 158 -6.32 6.66 1.62
C ASP A 158 -6.06 6.57 0.12
N ASP A 159 -7.04 6.97 -0.67
CA ASP A 159 -6.92 6.98 -2.13
C ASP A 159 -6.58 8.41 -2.60
N PRO A 160 -5.35 8.65 -3.05
CA PRO A 160 -4.94 9.97 -3.53
C PRO A 160 -5.53 10.32 -4.90
N ALA A 161 -6.13 9.36 -5.59
CA ALA A 161 -6.75 9.54 -6.91
C ALA A 161 -8.28 9.63 -6.86
N ALA A 162 -8.85 9.65 -5.65
CA ALA A 162 -10.29 9.74 -5.43
C ALA A 162 -10.88 11.07 -5.93
#